data_75ffd486069ef5774c0416088097b1fe
#
_entry.id   75ffd486069ef5774c0416088097b1fe
#
_cell.length_a   1.000
_cell.length_b   1.000
_cell.length_c   1.000
_cell.angle_alpha   90.00
_cell.angle_beta   90.00
_cell.angle_gamma   90.00
#
_symmetry.space_group_name_H-M   'P 1'
#
loop_
_entity.id
_entity.type
_entity.pdbx_description
1 polymer ?
#
loop_
_entity_poly.entity_id
_entity_poly.type
_entity_poly.pdbx_seq_one_letter_code
_entity_poly.pdbx_strand_id
1 'polypeptide(L)'
;IFLMNVEAFSSVKGKKIADKFLQLYPSMFAIDESTTIKNPKAARTKAILKLGAMAQFRRILTGSPVTRSPLDLFSQCAFLDLDHLGQPSYWSYKNRYCVMETGYAADYTYQKVLGYQNIHELNNKLQNFSFRVRKQDCLDLPDKTYLTREVSMNKKQEDAYLQMQAMQIARLDTGEETTAVAKLTMMMRLHQI
;
A
#
# COMPACT_ATOMS: atom_id res chain seq x y z
N ILE A 1 26.98 4.97 -0.11
CA ILE A 1 25.60 4.46 -0.08
C ILE A 1 24.97 4.86 1.24
N PHE A 2 23.76 5.42 1.18
CA PHE A 2 22.96 5.77 2.35
C PHE A 2 21.69 4.91 2.34
N LEU A 3 21.42 4.15 3.40
CA LEU A 3 20.26 3.27 3.53
C LEU A 3 19.36 3.77 4.65
N MET A 4 18.06 3.83 4.38
CA MET A 4 17.07 4.26 5.35
C MET A 4 15.77 3.48 5.17
N ASN A 5 15.15 3.08 6.26
CA ASN A 5 13.81 2.49 6.23
C ASN A 5 12.77 3.55 5.80
N VAL A 6 11.83 3.16 4.95
CA VAL A 6 10.74 4.02 4.46
C VAL A 6 9.91 4.60 5.63
N GLU A 7 9.75 3.86 6.72
CA GLU A 7 9.03 4.31 7.91
C GLU A 7 9.68 5.54 8.58
N ALA A 8 11.01 5.69 8.47
CA ALA A 8 11.73 6.82 9.04
C ALA A 8 11.29 8.18 8.47
N PHE A 9 10.75 8.19 7.24
CA PHE A 9 10.21 9.41 6.62
C PHE A 9 8.89 9.89 7.25
N SER A 10 8.30 9.13 8.15
CA SER A 10 7.20 9.60 8.98
C SER A 10 7.69 10.50 10.12
N SER A 11 8.95 10.37 10.54
CA SER A 11 9.55 11.11 11.64
C SER A 11 10.22 12.42 11.19
N VAL A 12 10.29 13.40 12.08
CA VAL A 12 11.02 14.65 11.83
C VAL A 12 12.52 14.41 11.67
N LYS A 13 13.10 13.52 12.50
CA LYS A 13 14.52 13.19 12.50
C LYS A 13 14.92 12.52 11.17
N GLY A 14 14.16 11.53 10.72
CA GLY A 14 14.44 10.84 9.45
C GLY A 14 14.40 11.77 8.26
N LYS A 15 13.39 12.65 8.18
CA LYS A 15 13.29 13.67 7.12
C LYS A 15 14.50 14.59 7.11
N LYS A 16 14.94 15.11 8.26
CA LYS A 16 16.10 16.00 8.36
C LYS A 16 17.40 15.33 7.93
N ILE A 17 17.59 14.05 8.27
CA ILE A 17 18.80 13.30 7.89
C ILE A 17 18.83 13.09 6.37
N ALA A 18 17.72 12.66 5.76
CA ALA A 18 17.62 12.46 4.32
C ALA A 18 17.79 13.79 3.55
N ASP A 19 17.15 14.85 4.01
CA ASP A 19 17.27 16.21 3.45
C ASP A 19 18.73 16.66 3.42
N LYS A 20 19.42 16.59 4.56
CA LYS A 20 20.84 16.96 4.65
C LYS A 20 21.74 16.12 3.72
N PHE A 21 21.46 14.83 3.60
CA PHE A 21 22.23 13.96 2.69
C PHE A 21 22.03 14.38 1.23
N LEU A 22 20.78 14.62 0.80
CA LEU A 22 20.44 14.99 -0.57
C LEU A 22 20.94 16.39 -0.95
N GLN A 23 21.06 17.31 0.01
CA GLN A 23 21.66 18.63 -0.21
C GLN A 23 23.19 18.55 -0.43
N LEU A 24 23.86 17.62 0.24
CA LEU A 24 25.32 17.51 0.20
C LEU A 24 25.83 16.67 -0.97
N TYR A 25 25.03 15.73 -1.48
CA TYR A 25 25.50 14.76 -2.45
C TYR A 25 24.54 14.64 -3.64
N PRO A 26 25.01 14.85 -4.88
CA PRO A 26 24.27 14.43 -6.07
C PRO A 26 23.98 12.93 -5.99
N SER A 27 22.72 12.56 -5.98
CA SER A 27 22.33 11.21 -5.57
C SER A 27 21.27 10.61 -6.51
N MET A 28 21.28 9.29 -6.61
CA MET A 28 20.13 8.52 -7.05
C MET A 28 19.32 8.10 -5.82
N PHE A 29 18.04 8.46 -5.81
CA PHE A 29 17.11 8.01 -4.79
C PHE A 29 16.32 6.80 -5.31
N ALA A 30 16.60 5.62 -4.76
CA ALA A 30 15.88 4.40 -5.09
C ALA A 30 14.96 3.98 -3.94
N ILE A 31 13.74 3.54 -4.26
CA ILE A 31 12.79 2.99 -3.31
C ILE A 31 12.56 1.52 -3.66
N ASP A 32 12.91 0.65 -2.75
CA ASP A 32 12.53 -0.75 -2.80
C ASP A 32 11.13 -0.92 -2.17
N GLU A 33 10.35 -1.85 -2.69
CA GLU A 33 8.95 -2.05 -2.32
C GLU A 33 8.13 -0.74 -2.36
N SER A 34 8.13 -0.09 -3.53
CA SER A 34 7.50 1.23 -3.73
C SER A 34 5.99 1.27 -3.42
N THR A 35 5.34 0.13 -3.28
CA THR A 35 3.96 0.04 -2.77
C THR A 35 3.79 0.66 -1.38
N THR A 36 4.86 0.82 -0.61
CA THR A 36 4.88 1.51 0.68
C THR A 36 4.50 2.98 0.59
N ILE A 37 4.68 3.61 -0.59
CA ILE A 37 4.33 5.01 -0.87
C ILE A 37 3.07 5.17 -1.73
N LYS A 38 2.26 4.14 -1.94
CA LYS A 38 1.06 4.18 -2.78
C LYS A 38 -0.04 5.15 -2.32
N ASN A 39 -0.08 5.46 -1.01
CA ASN A 39 -1.06 6.39 -0.46
C ASN A 39 -0.57 7.83 -0.53
N PRO A 40 -1.14 8.70 -1.42
CA PRO A 40 -0.69 10.08 -1.60
C PRO A 40 -0.95 10.97 -0.38
N LYS A 41 -1.85 10.56 0.52
CA LYS A 41 -2.18 11.32 1.73
C LYS A 41 -1.25 11.03 2.90
N ALA A 42 -0.52 9.91 2.87
CA ALA A 42 0.36 9.52 3.97
C ALA A 42 1.53 10.50 4.15
N ALA A 43 1.86 10.81 5.41
CA ALA A 43 2.92 11.77 5.74
C ALA A 43 4.29 11.34 5.17
N ARG A 44 4.60 10.03 5.21
CA ARG A 44 5.82 9.48 4.61
C ARG A 44 5.87 9.67 3.08
N THR A 45 4.75 9.42 2.38
CA THR A 45 4.67 9.59 0.92
C THR A 45 4.93 11.04 0.53
N LYS A 46 4.26 11.99 1.19
CA LYS A 46 4.47 13.41 0.94
C LYS A 46 5.93 13.85 1.18
N ALA A 47 6.55 13.33 2.25
CA ALA A 47 7.95 13.62 2.55
C ALA A 47 8.88 13.04 1.49
N ILE A 48 8.66 11.79 1.07
CA ILE A 48 9.47 11.11 0.05
C ILE A 48 9.33 11.80 -1.31
N LEU A 49 8.12 12.19 -1.73
CA LEU A 49 7.92 12.94 -2.98
C LEU A 49 8.68 14.26 -2.95
N LYS A 50 8.59 15.01 -1.84
CA LYS A 50 9.30 16.28 -1.68
C LYS A 50 10.83 16.11 -1.73
N LEU A 51 11.36 15.14 -0.99
CA LEU A 51 12.80 14.87 -0.92
C LEU A 51 13.31 14.24 -2.22
N GLY A 52 12.51 13.39 -2.86
CA GLY A 52 12.83 12.78 -4.14
C GLY A 52 13.07 13.80 -5.25
N ALA A 53 12.35 14.94 -5.22
CA ALA A 53 12.56 16.03 -6.17
C ALA A 53 13.97 16.67 -6.07
N MET A 54 14.69 16.48 -4.96
CA MET A 54 16.06 16.96 -4.78
C MET A 54 17.11 15.98 -5.35
N ALA A 55 16.72 14.73 -5.59
CA ALA A 55 17.63 13.72 -6.14
C ALA A 55 17.83 13.92 -7.65
N GLN A 56 19.05 13.69 -8.13
CA GLN A 56 19.39 13.79 -9.55
C GLN A 56 18.70 12.70 -10.37
N PHE A 57 18.62 11.48 -9.82
CA PHE A 57 17.96 10.34 -10.43
C PHE A 57 17.01 9.68 -9.43
N ARG A 58 15.92 9.11 -9.94
CA ARG A 58 14.92 8.40 -9.13
C ARG A 58 14.63 7.05 -9.73
N ARG A 59 14.46 6.04 -8.86
CA ARG A 59 14.10 4.68 -9.23
C ARG A 59 13.11 4.10 -8.22
N ILE A 60 12.24 3.25 -8.68
CA ILE A 60 11.37 2.41 -7.84
C ILE A 60 11.49 0.96 -8.25
N LEU A 61 11.42 0.08 -7.27
CA LEU A 61 11.38 -1.36 -7.46
C LEU A 61 10.16 -1.90 -6.72
N THR A 62 9.45 -2.82 -7.35
CA THR A 62 8.32 -3.52 -6.73
C THR A 62 7.93 -4.75 -7.52
N GLY A 63 7.55 -5.81 -6.84
CA GLY A 63 6.99 -7.02 -7.47
C GLY A 63 5.52 -6.85 -7.87
N SER A 64 4.79 -5.91 -7.28
CA SER A 64 3.36 -5.68 -7.52
C SER A 64 2.99 -4.21 -7.34
N PRO A 65 3.14 -3.37 -8.38
CA PRO A 65 2.88 -1.93 -8.26
C PRO A 65 1.42 -1.59 -7.98
N VAL A 66 0.50 -2.45 -8.39
CA VAL A 66 -0.94 -2.35 -8.14
C VAL A 66 -1.35 -3.44 -7.18
N THR A 67 -1.78 -3.07 -5.97
CA THR A 67 -2.20 -4.03 -4.95
C THR A 67 -3.72 -4.06 -4.74
N ARG A 68 -4.39 -2.93 -4.92
CA ARG A 68 -5.83 -2.79 -4.75
C ARG A 68 -6.50 -2.19 -5.97
N SER A 69 -5.89 -1.17 -6.54
CA SER A 69 -6.51 -0.41 -7.61
C SER A 69 -5.45 0.33 -8.43
N PRO A 70 -5.76 0.75 -9.68
CA PRO A 70 -4.89 1.60 -10.47
C PRO A 70 -4.48 2.90 -9.77
N LEU A 71 -5.23 3.35 -8.77
CA LEU A 71 -4.90 4.54 -7.97
C LEU A 71 -3.60 4.38 -7.16
N ASP A 72 -3.18 3.15 -6.89
CA ASP A 72 -1.93 2.83 -6.19
C ASP A 72 -0.68 3.32 -6.99
N LEU A 73 -0.82 3.50 -8.31
CA LEU A 73 0.28 3.92 -9.18
C LEU A 73 0.62 5.40 -9.08
N PHE A 74 -0.36 6.25 -8.75
CA PHE A 74 -0.15 7.70 -8.83
C PHE A 74 1.09 8.18 -8.08
N SER A 75 1.19 7.88 -6.78
CA SER A 75 2.31 8.35 -5.96
C SER A 75 3.64 7.70 -6.33
N GLN A 76 3.61 6.45 -6.77
CA GLN A 76 4.79 5.73 -7.22
C GLN A 76 5.36 6.36 -8.50
N CYS A 77 4.50 6.65 -9.48
CA CYS A 77 4.92 7.34 -10.70
C CYS A 77 5.29 8.82 -10.44
N ALA A 78 4.54 9.52 -9.59
CA ALA A 78 4.85 10.90 -9.21
C ALA A 78 6.21 11.03 -8.50
N PHE A 79 6.70 9.99 -7.83
CA PHE A 79 8.05 9.96 -7.30
C PHE A 79 9.11 9.93 -8.41
N LEU A 80 8.86 9.22 -9.51
CA LEU A 80 9.76 9.19 -10.66
C LEU A 80 9.70 10.51 -11.40
N ASP A 81 8.54 10.83 -11.94
CA ASP A 81 8.21 12.10 -12.58
C ASP A 81 6.70 12.22 -12.70
N LEU A 82 6.15 13.37 -12.32
CA LEU A 82 4.71 13.62 -12.39
C LEU A 82 4.21 13.65 -13.85
N ASP A 83 5.06 14.06 -14.78
CA ASP A 83 4.72 14.16 -16.20
C ASP A 83 4.54 12.81 -16.89
N HIS A 84 5.13 11.74 -16.36
CA HIS A 84 4.97 10.38 -16.91
C HIS A 84 3.50 9.96 -17.07
N LEU A 85 2.65 10.34 -16.14
CA LEU A 85 1.22 10.03 -16.20
C LEU A 85 0.40 11.09 -16.96
N GLY A 86 0.99 12.28 -17.22
CA GLY A 86 0.29 13.39 -17.84
C GLY A 86 -0.90 13.89 -17.00
N GLN A 87 -0.80 13.77 -15.67
CA GLN A 87 -1.84 14.17 -14.74
C GLN A 87 -1.22 15.03 -13.64
N PRO A 88 -1.58 16.33 -13.54
CA PRO A 88 -0.90 17.27 -12.64
C PRO A 88 -1.20 17.03 -11.16
N SER A 89 -2.22 16.24 -10.85
CA SER A 89 -2.64 15.98 -9.47
C SER A 89 -3.31 14.62 -9.31
N TYR A 90 -3.34 14.14 -8.06
CA TYR A 90 -4.06 12.91 -7.71
C TYR A 90 -5.56 13.01 -8.05
N TRP A 91 -6.17 14.20 -7.92
CA TRP A 91 -7.56 14.42 -8.27
C TRP A 91 -7.80 14.27 -9.78
N SER A 92 -6.98 14.91 -10.60
CA SER A 92 -7.02 14.76 -12.06
C SER A 92 -6.82 13.32 -12.48
N TYR A 93 -5.83 12.63 -11.89
CA TYR A 93 -5.57 11.22 -12.13
C TYR A 93 -6.78 10.33 -11.77
N LYS A 94 -7.38 10.57 -10.61
CA LYS A 94 -8.57 9.84 -10.17
C LYS A 94 -9.75 10.07 -11.11
N ASN A 95 -10.01 11.29 -11.54
CA ASN A 95 -11.09 11.62 -12.48
C ASN A 95 -10.86 10.96 -13.86
N ARG A 96 -9.59 10.88 -14.31
CA ARG A 96 -9.26 10.27 -15.60
C ARG A 96 -9.46 8.76 -15.61
N TYR A 97 -9.10 8.08 -14.53
CA TYR A 97 -9.02 6.62 -14.49
C TYR A 97 -10.09 5.93 -13.64
N CYS A 98 -10.96 6.67 -12.96
CA CYS A 98 -12.06 6.11 -12.19
C CYS A 98 -13.42 6.56 -12.73
N VAL A 99 -14.37 5.65 -12.70
CA VAL A 99 -15.81 5.95 -12.79
C VAL A 99 -16.28 6.23 -11.38
N MET A 100 -16.79 7.44 -11.13
CA MET A 100 -17.20 7.88 -9.80
C MET A 100 -18.66 8.20 -9.75
N GLU A 101 -19.29 7.94 -8.60
CA GLU A 101 -20.66 8.32 -8.26
C GLU A 101 -20.64 9.20 -7.02
N THR A 102 -21.48 10.22 -7.02
CA THR A 102 -21.69 11.05 -5.83
C THR A 102 -22.73 10.38 -4.93
N GLY A 103 -22.29 9.92 -3.76
CA GLY A 103 -23.16 9.46 -2.70
C GLY A 103 -23.52 10.61 -1.76
N TYR A 104 -24.68 10.49 -1.15
CA TYR A 104 -25.22 11.45 -0.19
C TYR A 104 -25.37 10.76 1.16
N ALA A 105 -24.86 11.38 2.22
CA ALA A 105 -25.14 11.04 3.61
C ALA A 105 -25.87 12.23 4.25
N ALA A 106 -26.43 12.06 5.45
CA ALA A 106 -27.27 13.09 6.08
C ALA A 106 -26.65 14.49 6.07
N ASP A 107 -25.34 14.60 6.33
CA ASP A 107 -24.64 15.89 6.51
C ASP A 107 -23.51 16.15 5.51
N TYR A 108 -23.21 15.21 4.58
CA TYR A 108 -22.11 15.39 3.62
C TYR A 108 -22.30 14.56 2.35
N THR A 109 -21.66 15.03 1.27
CA THR A 109 -21.53 14.27 0.03
C THR A 109 -20.17 13.58 -0.04
N TYR A 110 -20.10 12.40 -0.64
CA TYR A 110 -18.85 11.67 -0.85
C TYR A 110 -18.78 11.07 -2.25
N GLN A 111 -17.56 10.87 -2.73
CA GLN A 111 -17.31 10.28 -4.04
C GLN A 111 -16.96 8.80 -3.88
N LYS A 112 -17.79 7.92 -4.43
CA LYS A 112 -17.59 6.48 -4.47
C LYS A 112 -17.02 6.07 -5.81
N VAL A 113 -15.97 5.25 -5.82
CA VAL A 113 -15.44 4.65 -7.04
C VAL A 113 -16.28 3.42 -7.36
N LEU A 114 -16.92 3.43 -8.52
CA LEU A 114 -17.71 2.31 -9.04
C LEU A 114 -16.89 1.38 -9.92
N GLY A 115 -15.88 1.93 -10.60
CA GLY A 115 -15.06 1.16 -11.53
C GLY A 115 -13.89 1.98 -12.06
N TYR A 116 -13.20 1.40 -13.03
CA TYR A 116 -12.02 2.01 -13.64
C TYR A 116 -12.20 2.12 -15.14
N GLN A 117 -11.66 3.18 -15.72
CA GLN A 117 -11.72 3.48 -17.15
C GLN A 117 -10.34 3.87 -17.69
N ASN A 118 -10.20 3.95 -19.02
CA ASN A 118 -8.96 4.34 -19.70
C ASN A 118 -7.72 3.51 -19.31
N ILE A 119 -7.91 2.24 -18.92
CA ILE A 119 -6.82 1.37 -18.44
C ILE A 119 -5.79 1.09 -19.52
N HIS A 120 -6.20 0.99 -20.80
CA HIS A 120 -5.27 0.82 -21.93
C HIS A 120 -4.35 2.03 -22.08
N GLU A 121 -4.88 3.26 -21.95
CA GLU A 121 -4.07 4.47 -21.95
C GLU A 121 -3.03 4.45 -20.83
N LEU A 122 -3.46 4.09 -19.62
CA LEU A 122 -2.57 4.00 -18.47
C LEU A 122 -1.45 2.98 -18.69
N ASN A 123 -1.79 1.79 -19.22
CA ASN A 123 -0.81 0.76 -19.51
C ASN A 123 0.20 1.21 -20.55
N ASN A 124 -0.24 1.87 -21.63
CA ASN A 124 0.66 2.40 -22.64
C ASN A 124 1.62 3.46 -22.08
N LYS A 125 1.14 4.33 -21.20
CA LYS A 125 2.01 5.30 -20.52
C LYS A 125 3.05 4.61 -19.65
N LEU A 126 2.65 3.59 -18.88
CA LEU A 126 3.57 2.84 -18.01
C LEU A 126 4.66 2.13 -18.81
N GLN A 127 4.37 1.58 -19.96
CA GLN A 127 5.35 0.88 -20.81
C GLN A 127 6.52 1.79 -21.24
N ASN A 128 6.30 3.09 -21.36
CA ASN A 128 7.31 4.03 -21.84
C ASN A 128 8.47 4.24 -20.83
N PHE A 129 8.26 3.97 -19.55
CA PHE A 129 9.26 4.24 -18.51
C PHE A 129 9.41 3.11 -17.48
N SER A 130 8.70 1.97 -17.67
CA SER A 130 8.80 0.82 -16.78
C SER A 130 9.31 -0.41 -17.52
N PHE A 131 10.02 -1.25 -16.78
CA PHE A 131 10.47 -2.55 -17.22
C PHE A 131 9.89 -3.64 -16.31
N ARG A 132 9.29 -4.66 -16.89
CA ARG A 132 8.68 -5.77 -16.16
C ARG A 132 9.24 -7.10 -16.64
N VAL A 133 9.69 -7.91 -15.68
CA VAL A 133 10.13 -9.29 -15.91
C VAL A 133 9.25 -10.21 -15.09
N ARG A 134 8.71 -11.25 -15.71
CA ARG A 134 7.94 -12.29 -15.01
C ARG A 134 8.85 -13.48 -14.73
N LYS A 135 8.62 -14.16 -13.60
CA LYS A 135 9.39 -15.36 -13.25
C LYS A 135 9.31 -16.44 -14.33
N GLN A 136 8.13 -16.64 -14.91
CA GLN A 136 7.90 -17.61 -15.97
C GLN A 136 8.64 -17.29 -17.28
N ASP A 137 9.04 -16.03 -17.50
CA ASP A 137 9.71 -15.61 -18.72
C ASP A 137 11.24 -15.72 -18.61
N CYS A 138 11.76 -15.87 -17.39
CA CYS A 138 13.20 -15.78 -17.10
C CYS A 138 13.76 -16.97 -16.30
N LEU A 139 12.91 -17.77 -15.69
CA LEU A 139 13.33 -18.86 -14.82
C LEU A 139 12.64 -20.15 -15.22
N ASP A 140 13.43 -21.21 -15.41
CA ASP A 140 12.94 -22.57 -15.53
C ASP A 140 12.71 -23.11 -14.11
N LEU A 141 11.52 -22.91 -13.58
CA LEU A 141 11.13 -23.33 -12.25
C LEU A 141 10.11 -24.48 -12.35
N PRO A 142 10.20 -25.47 -11.47
CA PRO A 142 9.15 -26.50 -11.38
C PRO A 142 7.82 -25.86 -10.99
N ASP A 143 6.74 -26.54 -11.34
CA ASP A 143 5.39 -26.13 -10.97
C ASP A 143 5.22 -25.96 -9.48
N LYS A 144 4.40 -24.98 -9.09
CA LYS A 144 4.09 -24.74 -7.68
C LYS A 144 3.24 -25.88 -7.15
N THR A 145 3.74 -26.56 -6.12
CA THR A 145 2.99 -27.56 -5.38
C THR A 145 2.40 -26.93 -4.12
N TYR A 146 1.09 -27.03 -3.96
CA TYR A 146 0.38 -26.55 -2.76
C TYR A 146 0.08 -27.76 -1.86
N LEU A 147 0.63 -27.71 -0.66
CA LEU A 147 0.39 -28.74 0.36
C LEU A 147 -0.34 -28.11 1.54
N THR A 148 -1.40 -28.74 1.98
CA THR A 148 -2.08 -28.40 3.23
C THR A 148 -1.51 -29.26 4.34
N ARG A 149 -1.00 -28.64 5.39
CA ARG A 149 -0.56 -29.32 6.61
C ARG A 149 -1.52 -28.94 7.72
N GLU A 150 -2.24 -29.93 8.25
CA GLU A 150 -3.05 -29.76 9.44
C GLU A 150 -2.17 -29.86 10.68
N VAL A 151 -2.33 -28.89 11.59
CA VAL A 151 -1.60 -28.83 12.85
C VAL A 151 -2.61 -28.70 13.96
N SER A 152 -2.54 -29.62 14.94
CA SER A 152 -3.39 -29.56 16.14
C SER A 152 -2.81 -28.59 17.15
N MET A 153 -3.69 -27.82 17.79
CA MET A 153 -3.31 -26.97 18.92
C MET A 153 -2.86 -27.84 20.09
N ASN A 154 -1.89 -27.38 20.86
CA ASN A 154 -1.61 -27.97 22.13
C ASN A 154 -2.71 -27.61 23.16
N LYS A 155 -2.83 -28.33 24.26
CA LYS A 155 -3.91 -28.16 25.24
C LYS A 155 -4.01 -26.71 25.76
N LYS A 156 -2.89 -26.05 26.01
CA LYS A 156 -2.87 -24.66 26.49
C LYS A 156 -3.41 -23.66 25.44
N GLN A 157 -3.08 -23.90 24.18
CA GLN A 157 -3.59 -23.09 23.06
C GLN A 157 -5.08 -23.31 22.87
N GLU A 158 -5.53 -24.56 22.92
CA GLU A 158 -6.95 -24.92 22.80
C GLU A 158 -7.78 -24.29 23.91
N ASP A 159 -7.34 -24.39 25.16
CA ASP A 159 -8.00 -23.79 26.33
C ASP A 159 -8.10 -22.27 26.19
N ALA A 160 -7.01 -21.61 25.77
CA ALA A 160 -6.99 -20.16 25.56
C ALA A 160 -7.92 -19.74 24.40
N TYR A 161 -7.94 -20.51 23.33
CA TYR A 161 -8.81 -20.27 22.18
C TYR A 161 -10.29 -20.38 22.56
N LEU A 162 -10.66 -21.47 23.26
CA LEU A 162 -12.03 -21.70 23.71
C LEU A 162 -12.50 -20.63 24.71
N GLN A 163 -11.64 -20.22 25.66
CA GLN A 163 -11.97 -19.13 26.58
C GLN A 163 -12.23 -17.81 25.84
N MET A 164 -11.40 -17.46 24.88
CA MET A 164 -11.58 -16.24 24.10
C MET A 164 -12.83 -16.30 23.22
N GLN A 165 -13.13 -17.46 22.64
CA GLN A 165 -14.35 -17.69 21.86
C GLN A 165 -15.59 -17.57 22.75
N ALA A 166 -15.60 -18.17 23.95
CA ALA A 166 -16.70 -18.08 24.91
C ALA A 166 -16.97 -16.63 25.35
N MET A 167 -15.91 -15.84 25.64
CA MET A 167 -16.04 -14.42 25.96
C MET A 167 -16.68 -13.63 24.81
N GLN A 168 -16.38 -13.98 23.57
CA GLN A 168 -16.95 -13.34 22.39
C GLN A 168 -18.46 -13.63 22.27
N ILE A 169 -18.88 -14.89 22.49
CA ILE A 169 -20.27 -15.29 22.46
C ILE A 169 -21.04 -14.60 23.60
N ALA A 170 -20.51 -14.58 24.80
CA ALA A 170 -21.14 -13.94 25.96
C ALA A 170 -21.38 -12.43 25.74
N ARG A 171 -20.45 -11.73 25.07
CA ARG A 171 -20.64 -10.30 24.74
C ARG A 171 -21.70 -10.08 23.66
N LEU A 172 -21.89 -11.00 22.73
CA LEU A 172 -22.95 -10.92 21.72
C LEU A 172 -24.33 -11.16 22.33
N ASP A 173 -24.42 -12.05 23.31
CA ASP A 173 -25.68 -12.39 23.98
C ASP A 173 -26.14 -11.32 24.96
N THR A 174 -25.23 -10.53 25.53
CA THR A 174 -25.56 -9.42 26.44
C THR A 174 -26.03 -8.14 25.75
N GLY A 175 -26.08 -8.14 24.40
CA GLY A 175 -26.56 -6.98 23.61
C GLY A 175 -25.60 -5.77 23.63
N GLU A 176 -24.36 -5.92 24.13
CA GLU A 176 -23.34 -4.89 23.96
C GLU A 176 -22.99 -4.75 22.47
N GLU A 177 -23.23 -3.58 21.89
CA GLU A 177 -22.83 -3.24 20.53
C GLU A 177 -21.29 -3.33 20.41
N THR A 178 -20.82 -4.50 20.02
CA THR A 178 -19.41 -4.67 19.68
C THR A 178 -19.12 -3.95 18.38
N THR A 179 -18.32 -2.88 18.42
CA THR A 179 -17.89 -2.17 17.20
C THR A 179 -17.17 -3.13 16.25
N ALA A 180 -17.26 -2.87 14.94
CA ALA A 180 -16.56 -3.66 13.92
C ALA A 180 -15.03 -3.76 14.20
N VAL A 181 -14.46 -2.74 14.81
CA VAL A 181 -13.05 -2.69 15.24
C VAL A 181 -12.77 -3.71 16.35
N ALA A 182 -13.66 -3.85 17.33
CA ALA A 182 -13.50 -4.80 18.42
C ALA A 182 -13.59 -6.25 17.90
N LYS A 183 -14.50 -6.54 16.96
CA LYS A 183 -14.60 -7.86 16.29
C LYS A 183 -13.34 -8.21 15.53
N LEU A 184 -12.81 -7.28 14.73
CA LEU A 184 -11.58 -7.49 13.97
C LEU A 184 -10.37 -7.73 14.88
N THR A 185 -10.23 -6.95 15.96
CA THR A 185 -9.15 -7.11 16.94
C THR A 185 -9.21 -8.48 17.60
N MET A 186 -10.39 -8.98 17.91
CA MET A 186 -10.59 -10.28 18.51
C MET A 186 -10.25 -11.43 17.56
N MET A 187 -10.66 -11.33 16.30
CA MET A 187 -10.27 -12.30 15.26
C MET A 187 -8.74 -12.34 15.07
N MET A 188 -8.09 -11.18 15.07
CA MET A 188 -6.62 -11.12 15.00
C MET A 188 -5.96 -11.78 16.21
N ARG A 189 -6.50 -11.63 17.41
CA ARG A 189 -5.97 -12.30 18.62
C ARG A 189 -6.17 -13.80 18.59
N LEU A 190 -7.31 -14.29 18.10
CA LEU A 190 -7.54 -15.74 17.90
C LEU A 190 -6.54 -16.35 16.90
N HIS A 191 -6.11 -15.57 15.91
CA HIS A 191 -5.08 -15.97 14.95
C HIS A 191 -3.65 -16.01 15.53
N GLN A 192 -3.42 -15.37 16.68
CA GLN A 192 -2.11 -15.29 17.34
C GLN A 192 -1.90 -16.36 18.41
N ILE A 193 -2.93 -17.10 18.76
CA ILE A 193 -2.89 -18.26 19.68
C ILE A 193 -2.42 -19.49 18.96
#